data_07ba1773e20b72c1a0b9d8530ecdfb0f
#
_entry.id   07ba1773e20b72c1a0b9d8530ecdfb0f
#
_cell.length_a   1.000
_cell.length_b   1.000
_cell.length_c   1.000
_cell.angle_alpha   90.00
_cell.angle_beta   90.00
_cell.angle_gamma   90.00
#
_symmetry.space_group_name_H-M   'P 1'
#
loop_
_entity.id
_entity.type
_entity.pdbx_description
1 polymer ?
#
loop_
_entity_poly.entity_id
_entity_poly.type
_entity_poly.pdbx_seq_one_letter_code
_entity_poly.pdbx_strand_id
1 'polypeptide(L)'
;MRKSEENNKFRKKENTKKQYGSKSERPEKHICPPGECDLAKKCGGCQYQGMDYEKQLNKKHREVKELLGSFGKVEPVIGMQEPFHYRNKVNATFQRLKNGTVISGAYQQGTHSVVKIDECQIEDKIADSIIYDIRGMLRSFKIKVYDEDSGYGLLRHVLVRRGFRTGEVMVVLVLAS
;
A
#
# COMPACT_ATOMS: atom_id res chain seq x y z
N MET A 1 0.30 -67.53 30.24
CA MET A 1 0.67 -66.11 30.36
C MET A 1 1.50 -65.71 29.14
N ARG A 2 0.90 -65.10 28.12
CA ARG A 2 1.60 -64.56 26.95
C ARG A 2 1.12 -63.11 26.78
N LYS A 3 2.03 -62.16 26.95
CA LYS A 3 1.80 -60.73 26.71
C LYS A 3 1.92 -60.47 25.23
N SER A 4 0.90 -59.85 24.67
CA SER A 4 0.82 -59.35 23.30
C SER A 4 1.49 -57.98 23.24
N GLU A 5 2.54 -57.84 22.43
CA GLU A 5 3.16 -56.57 22.08
C GLU A 5 2.40 -55.96 20.92
N GLU A 6 1.69 -54.86 21.15
CA GLU A 6 1.09 -54.05 20.10
C GLU A 6 2.12 -53.09 19.53
N ASN A 7 2.47 -53.32 18.28
CA ASN A 7 3.34 -52.50 17.46
C ASN A 7 2.65 -51.17 17.07
N ASN A 8 3.08 -50.10 17.70
CA ASN A 8 2.65 -48.73 17.38
C ASN A 8 3.51 -48.17 16.22
N LYS A 9 3.07 -48.38 14.98
CA LYS A 9 3.68 -47.78 13.78
C LYS A 9 3.22 -46.34 13.61
N PHE A 10 3.92 -45.39 14.22
CA PHE A 10 3.79 -43.98 13.86
C PHE A 10 4.32 -43.76 12.44
N ARG A 11 3.45 -43.58 11.48
CA ARG A 11 3.74 -43.14 10.13
C ARG A 11 4.18 -41.68 10.20
N LYS A 12 5.49 -41.39 10.07
CA LYS A 12 6.01 -40.06 9.75
C LYS A 12 5.43 -39.66 8.39
N LYS A 13 4.52 -38.68 8.40
CA LYS A 13 4.14 -37.96 7.18
C LYS A 13 5.31 -37.02 6.81
N GLU A 14 6.02 -37.35 5.76
CA GLU A 14 6.96 -36.47 5.12
C GLU A 14 6.23 -35.25 4.62
N ASN A 15 6.58 -34.10 5.19
CA ASN A 15 6.08 -32.79 4.79
C ASN A 15 6.80 -32.40 3.49
N THR A 16 6.25 -32.80 2.36
CA THR A 16 6.68 -32.30 1.05
C THR A 16 6.41 -30.79 1.00
N LYS A 17 7.45 -30.00 1.26
CA LYS A 17 7.46 -28.56 0.97
C LYS A 17 7.20 -28.40 -0.52
N LYS A 18 5.97 -28.05 -0.89
CA LYS A 18 5.65 -27.56 -2.24
C LYS A 18 6.52 -26.34 -2.48
N GLN A 19 7.53 -26.48 -3.32
CA GLN A 19 8.25 -25.35 -3.90
C GLN A 19 7.22 -24.50 -4.65
N TYR A 20 6.87 -23.35 -4.06
CA TYR A 20 6.17 -22.30 -4.78
C TYR A 20 7.09 -21.81 -5.89
N GLY A 21 6.53 -21.82 -7.11
CA GLY A 21 7.24 -21.59 -8.35
C GLY A 21 8.13 -20.35 -8.34
N SER A 22 9.14 -20.40 -9.21
CA SER A 22 10.14 -19.40 -9.48
C SER A 22 9.62 -17.97 -9.30
N LYS A 23 10.35 -17.18 -8.50
CA LYS A 23 10.17 -15.72 -8.43
C LYS A 23 10.24 -15.19 -9.86
N SER A 24 9.08 -14.89 -10.45
CA SER A 24 9.05 -14.06 -11.64
C SER A 24 9.75 -12.76 -11.25
N GLU A 25 10.82 -12.42 -11.94
CA GLU A 25 11.50 -11.14 -11.76
C GLU A 25 10.43 -10.05 -11.84
N ARG A 26 10.27 -9.30 -10.75
CA ARG A 26 9.37 -8.16 -10.74
C ARG A 26 9.87 -7.21 -11.81
N PRO A 27 9.02 -6.72 -12.74
CA PRO A 27 9.45 -5.74 -13.71
C PRO A 27 10.08 -4.56 -12.97
N GLU A 28 11.15 -4.01 -13.54
CA GLU A 28 11.83 -2.84 -12.98
C GLU A 28 10.80 -1.76 -12.66
N LYS A 29 10.74 -1.39 -11.38
CA LYS A 29 9.83 -0.35 -10.91
C LYS A 29 10.40 0.99 -11.31
N HIS A 30 9.59 1.83 -11.90
CA HIS A 30 9.97 3.23 -12.10
C HIS A 30 10.05 3.92 -10.75
N ILE A 31 11.25 4.24 -10.31
CA ILE A 31 11.53 4.95 -9.05
C ILE A 31 11.82 6.40 -9.41
N CYS A 32 10.91 7.30 -9.06
CA CYS A 32 11.17 8.73 -9.18
C CYS A 32 12.27 9.16 -8.21
N PRO A 33 13.13 10.13 -8.57
CA PRO A 33 14.06 10.76 -7.63
C PRO A 33 13.32 11.31 -6.39
N PRO A 34 13.97 11.33 -5.21
CA PRO A 34 13.36 11.89 -4.01
C PRO A 34 12.88 13.33 -4.23
N GLY A 35 11.62 13.61 -3.87
CA GLY A 35 11.00 14.93 -4.08
C GLY A 35 10.42 15.17 -5.48
N GLU A 36 10.67 14.28 -6.44
CA GLU A 36 10.05 14.30 -7.77
C GLU A 36 9.10 13.11 -7.91
N CYS A 37 7.88 13.37 -8.37
CA CYS A 37 6.88 12.32 -8.58
C CYS A 37 6.15 12.58 -9.90
N ASP A 38 6.33 11.69 -10.86
CA ASP A 38 5.70 11.79 -12.18
C ASP A 38 4.17 11.73 -12.12
N LEU A 39 3.64 11.16 -11.04
CA LEU A 39 2.20 11.04 -10.82
C LEU A 39 1.60 12.25 -10.08
N ALA A 40 2.40 13.20 -9.63
CA ALA A 40 1.96 14.30 -8.77
C ALA A 40 0.76 15.08 -9.33
N LYS A 41 0.79 15.37 -10.64
CA LYS A 41 -0.28 16.11 -11.32
C LYS A 41 -1.60 15.32 -11.47
N LYS A 42 -1.54 13.99 -11.38
CA LYS A 42 -2.71 13.11 -11.55
C LYS A 42 -3.24 12.59 -10.22
N CYS A 43 -2.33 12.13 -9.35
CA CYS A 43 -2.67 11.51 -8.08
C CYS A 43 -3.25 12.51 -7.07
N GLY A 44 -2.71 13.75 -7.00
CA GLY A 44 -3.19 14.77 -6.05
C GLY A 44 -2.97 14.44 -4.57
N GLY A 45 -2.23 13.37 -4.25
CA GLY A 45 -2.04 12.90 -2.87
C GLY A 45 -1.06 13.72 -2.03
N CYS A 46 -0.27 14.62 -2.66
CA CYS A 46 0.78 15.43 -2.03
C CYS A 46 0.57 16.90 -2.32
N GLN A 47 0.31 17.71 -1.29
CA GLN A 47 0.10 19.17 -1.43
C GLN A 47 1.40 19.95 -1.73
N TYR A 48 2.54 19.44 -1.27
CA TYR A 48 3.83 20.11 -1.34
C TYR A 48 4.84 19.39 -2.24
N GLN A 49 4.35 18.60 -3.19
CA GLN A 49 5.23 17.88 -4.12
C GLN A 49 6.12 18.86 -4.89
N GLY A 50 7.43 18.56 -4.96
CA GLY A 50 8.43 19.41 -5.61
C GLY A 50 8.89 20.62 -4.79
N MET A 51 8.35 20.83 -3.57
CA MET A 51 8.82 21.85 -2.67
C MET A 51 9.92 21.29 -1.77
N ASP A 52 11.03 22.01 -1.67
CA ASP A 52 12.11 21.73 -0.72
C ASP A 52 11.56 21.55 0.71
N TYR A 53 12.10 20.55 1.46
CA TYR A 53 11.52 20.19 2.74
C TYR A 53 11.63 21.26 3.81
N GLU A 54 12.73 22.04 3.85
CA GLU A 54 12.87 23.17 4.78
C GLU A 54 11.85 24.25 4.46
N LYS A 55 11.61 24.52 3.18
CA LYS A 55 10.56 25.46 2.75
C LYS A 55 9.17 24.98 3.17
N GLN A 56 8.90 23.66 3.14
CA GLN A 56 7.65 23.09 3.65
C GLN A 56 7.51 23.33 5.16
N LEU A 57 8.56 23.09 5.94
CA LEU A 57 8.54 23.31 7.39
C LEU A 57 8.32 24.79 7.73
N ASN A 58 9.04 25.68 7.05
CA ASN A 58 8.91 27.13 7.23
C ASN A 58 7.51 27.63 6.87
N LYS A 59 6.91 27.08 5.79
CA LYS A 59 5.54 27.43 5.40
C LYS A 59 4.54 26.97 6.48
N LYS A 60 4.63 25.74 6.94
CA LYS A 60 3.77 25.19 8.00
C LYS A 60 3.93 25.97 9.32
N HIS A 61 5.18 26.33 9.68
CA HIS A 61 5.43 27.15 10.87
C HIS A 61 4.74 28.51 10.77
N ARG A 62 4.84 29.19 9.62
CA ARG A 62 4.19 30.47 9.39
C ARG A 62 2.68 30.38 9.49
N GLU A 63 2.07 29.36 8.85
CA GLU A 63 0.62 29.12 8.92
C GLU A 63 0.13 28.92 10.36
N VAL A 64 0.84 28.11 11.15
CA VAL A 64 0.51 27.88 12.57
C VAL A 64 0.70 29.15 13.38
N LYS A 65 1.77 29.93 13.12
CA LYS A 65 2.04 31.20 13.80
C LYS A 65 0.96 32.25 13.50
N GLU A 66 0.49 32.31 12.26
CA GLU A 66 -0.61 33.21 11.88
C GLU A 66 -1.92 32.86 12.63
N LEU A 67 -2.20 31.57 12.81
CA LEU A 67 -3.41 31.11 13.48
C LEU A 67 -3.34 31.21 15.02
N LEU A 68 -2.20 30.89 15.62
CA LEU A 68 -2.07 30.70 17.06
C LEU A 68 -1.15 31.71 17.76
N GLY A 69 -0.42 32.54 17.02
CA GLY A 69 0.57 33.47 17.59
C GLY A 69 0.01 34.51 18.54
N SER A 70 -1.29 34.83 18.43
CA SER A 70 -1.96 35.74 19.38
C SER A 70 -2.22 35.11 20.77
N PHE A 71 -2.17 33.77 20.86
CA PHE A 71 -2.40 33.05 22.11
C PHE A 71 -1.09 32.72 22.84
N GLY A 72 0.04 32.76 22.17
CA GLY A 72 1.35 32.47 22.75
C GLY A 72 2.44 32.28 21.74
N LYS A 73 3.65 31.97 22.24
CA LYS A 73 4.83 31.71 21.41
C LYS A 73 4.64 30.36 20.66
N VAL A 74 4.81 30.41 19.35
CA VAL A 74 4.83 29.23 18.49
C VAL A 74 6.28 28.82 18.25
N GLU A 75 6.63 27.62 18.73
CA GLU A 75 7.96 27.06 18.51
C GLU A 75 8.13 26.55 17.06
N PRO A 76 9.36 26.43 16.55
CA PRO A 76 9.62 25.89 15.21
C PRO A 76 9.02 24.49 15.02
N VAL A 77 8.56 24.21 13.81
CA VAL A 77 8.03 22.88 13.46
C VAL A 77 9.14 21.83 13.55
N ILE A 78 8.91 20.77 14.29
CA ILE A 78 9.82 19.63 14.36
C ILE A 78 9.69 18.83 13.06
N GLY A 79 10.75 18.82 12.26
CA GLY A 79 10.82 18.07 11.01
C GLY A 79 11.16 16.59 11.19
N MET A 80 10.84 15.80 10.20
CA MET A 80 11.29 14.40 10.08
C MET A 80 12.72 14.37 9.52
N GLN A 81 13.55 13.44 9.98
CA GLN A 81 14.87 13.19 9.39
C GLN A 81 14.73 12.62 7.97
N GLU A 82 13.80 11.66 7.80
CA GLU A 82 13.48 11.02 6.53
C GLU A 82 12.01 11.29 6.18
N PRO A 83 11.69 12.34 5.38
CA PRO A 83 10.31 12.71 5.07
C PRO A 83 9.69 11.84 3.95
N PHE A 84 10.17 10.62 3.81
CA PHE A 84 9.68 9.63 2.85
C PHE A 84 9.16 8.38 3.54
N HIS A 85 8.28 7.64 2.88
CA HIS A 85 7.72 6.36 3.33
C HIS A 85 7.12 6.38 4.74
N TYR A 86 6.64 7.53 5.18
CA TYR A 86 6.07 7.75 6.52
C TYR A 86 4.60 7.38 6.64
N ARG A 87 3.88 7.26 5.52
CA ARG A 87 2.45 6.95 5.51
C ARG A 87 2.24 5.46 5.75
N ASN A 88 1.92 5.11 6.98
CA ASN A 88 1.76 3.72 7.44
C ASN A 88 0.34 3.15 7.24
N LYS A 89 -0.60 3.95 6.76
CA LYS A 89 -1.94 3.53 6.35
C LYS A 89 -2.13 3.86 4.88
N VAL A 90 -2.21 2.82 4.07
CA VAL A 90 -2.38 2.90 2.61
C VAL A 90 -3.72 2.29 2.23
N ASN A 91 -4.48 3.00 1.42
CA ASN A 91 -5.75 2.52 0.87
C ASN A 91 -5.67 2.54 -0.64
N ALA A 92 -5.53 1.38 -1.25
CA ALA A 92 -5.46 1.24 -2.69
C ALA A 92 -6.82 0.85 -3.28
N THR A 93 -7.24 1.61 -4.28
CA THR A 93 -8.38 1.27 -5.14
C THR A 93 -7.91 0.40 -6.28
N PHE A 94 -8.75 -0.55 -6.68
CA PHE A 94 -8.48 -1.43 -7.79
C PHE A 94 -9.40 -1.08 -8.97
N GLN A 95 -8.85 -1.13 -10.18
CA GLN A 95 -9.62 -0.88 -11.41
C GLN A 95 -9.19 -1.84 -12.51
N ARG A 96 -10.15 -2.34 -13.28
CA ARG A 96 -9.89 -3.10 -14.50
C ARG A 96 -9.96 -2.17 -15.71
N LEU A 97 -8.89 -2.11 -16.48
CA LEU A 97 -8.82 -1.34 -17.69
C LEU A 97 -9.55 -2.06 -18.85
N LYS A 98 -9.87 -1.32 -19.92
CA LYS A 98 -10.54 -1.86 -21.12
C LYS A 98 -9.78 -3.02 -21.77
N ASN A 99 -8.46 -3.04 -21.69
CA ASN A 99 -7.61 -4.13 -22.17
C ASN A 99 -7.58 -5.35 -21.25
N GLY A 100 -8.35 -5.36 -20.14
CA GLY A 100 -8.41 -6.44 -19.17
C GLY A 100 -7.34 -6.40 -18.09
N THR A 101 -6.36 -5.50 -18.15
CA THR A 101 -5.33 -5.33 -17.13
C THR A 101 -5.95 -4.76 -15.85
N VAL A 102 -5.57 -5.33 -14.70
CA VAL A 102 -5.92 -4.77 -13.39
C VAL A 102 -4.80 -3.86 -12.90
N ILE A 103 -5.17 -2.67 -12.49
CA ILE A 103 -4.29 -1.70 -11.84
C ILE A 103 -4.74 -1.45 -10.41
N SER A 104 -3.84 -0.95 -9.56
CA SER A 104 -4.16 -0.48 -8.22
C SER A 104 -3.45 0.85 -7.95
N GLY A 105 -4.04 1.67 -7.10
CA GLY A 105 -3.50 2.98 -6.73
C GLY A 105 -4.55 3.88 -6.10
N ALA A 106 -4.47 5.16 -6.37
CA ALA A 106 -5.38 6.18 -5.86
C ALA A 106 -6.29 6.73 -6.95
N TYR A 107 -7.46 7.22 -6.58
CA TYR A 107 -8.28 7.97 -7.53
C TYR A 107 -7.55 9.24 -7.99
N GLN A 108 -7.63 9.52 -9.27
CA GLN A 108 -7.28 10.83 -9.80
C GLN A 108 -8.22 11.87 -9.19
N GLN A 109 -7.67 13.00 -8.76
CA GLN A 109 -8.43 14.05 -8.10
C GLN A 109 -9.67 14.45 -8.92
N GLY A 110 -10.84 14.44 -8.29
CA GLY A 110 -12.12 14.81 -8.90
C GLY A 110 -12.69 13.79 -9.91
N THR A 111 -12.15 12.58 -9.97
CA THR A 111 -12.62 11.53 -10.89
C THR A 111 -12.70 10.17 -10.21
N HIS A 112 -13.32 9.19 -10.87
CA HIS A 112 -13.30 7.77 -10.48
C HIS A 112 -12.20 6.97 -11.22
N SER A 113 -11.36 7.63 -12.01
CA SER A 113 -10.24 6.97 -12.67
C SER A 113 -9.11 6.68 -11.68
N VAL A 114 -8.55 5.48 -11.71
CA VAL A 114 -7.45 5.08 -10.83
C VAL A 114 -6.13 5.42 -11.50
N VAL A 115 -5.28 6.16 -10.80
CA VAL A 115 -3.87 6.36 -11.15
C VAL A 115 -3.11 5.13 -10.67
N LYS A 116 -2.47 4.42 -11.60
CA LYS A 116 -1.65 3.25 -11.26
C LYS A 116 -0.47 3.68 -10.39
N ILE A 117 -0.34 3.08 -9.21
CA ILE A 117 0.77 3.27 -8.28
C ILE A 117 1.35 1.88 -7.97
N ASP A 118 2.60 1.65 -8.33
CA ASP A 118 3.33 0.44 -7.99
C ASP A 118 4.24 0.68 -6.77
N GLU A 119 4.71 1.92 -6.61
CA GLU A 119 5.50 2.38 -5.47
C GLU A 119 5.27 3.88 -5.27
N CYS A 120 5.10 4.32 -4.03
CA CYS A 120 4.87 5.70 -3.68
C CYS A 120 5.95 6.20 -2.72
N GLN A 121 6.45 7.43 -2.97
CA GLN A 121 7.52 8.00 -2.13
C GLN A 121 7.11 8.27 -0.69
N ILE A 122 5.83 8.44 -0.41
CA ILE A 122 5.34 8.71 0.95
C ILE A 122 4.69 7.50 1.62
N GLU A 123 4.26 6.49 0.86
CA GLU A 123 3.64 5.28 1.40
C GLU A 123 4.68 4.28 1.91
N ASP A 124 4.28 3.47 2.89
CA ASP A 124 5.14 2.42 3.44
C ASP A 124 5.47 1.38 2.36
N LYS A 125 6.74 1.08 2.16
CA LYS A 125 7.23 0.16 1.11
C LYS A 125 6.66 -1.26 1.24
N ILE A 126 6.39 -1.71 2.47
CA ILE A 126 5.80 -3.03 2.72
C ILE A 126 4.32 -3.01 2.30
N ALA A 127 3.61 -1.92 2.59
CA ALA A 127 2.23 -1.75 2.15
C ALA A 127 2.13 -1.76 0.62
N ASP A 128 2.99 -1.03 -0.09
CA ASP A 128 3.05 -1.03 -1.56
C ASP A 128 3.32 -2.44 -2.11
N SER A 129 4.27 -3.17 -1.50
CA SER A 129 4.59 -4.54 -1.89
C SER A 129 3.39 -5.48 -1.73
N ILE A 130 2.67 -5.39 -0.61
CA ILE A 130 1.48 -6.23 -0.34
C ILE A 130 0.38 -5.94 -1.36
N ILE A 131 0.11 -4.66 -1.64
CA ILE A 131 -0.90 -4.26 -2.62
C ILE A 131 -0.54 -4.77 -4.02
N TYR A 132 0.73 -4.66 -4.40
CA TYR A 132 1.24 -5.18 -5.66
C TYR A 132 1.04 -6.70 -5.78
N ASP A 133 1.38 -7.45 -4.73
CA ASP A 133 1.26 -8.91 -4.70
C ASP A 133 -0.21 -9.35 -4.74
N ILE A 134 -1.11 -8.68 -3.99
CA ILE A 134 -2.56 -8.93 -4.05
C ILE A 134 -3.07 -8.71 -5.47
N ARG A 135 -2.68 -7.61 -6.13
CA ARG A 135 -3.06 -7.33 -7.53
C ARG A 135 -2.64 -8.47 -8.47
N GLY A 136 -1.43 -9.00 -8.31
CA GLY A 136 -0.92 -10.13 -9.09
C GLY A 136 -1.71 -11.42 -8.88
N MET A 137 -2.22 -11.64 -7.68
CA MET A 137 -2.97 -12.86 -7.33
C MET A 137 -4.42 -12.86 -7.82
N LEU A 138 -5.03 -11.71 -8.09
CA LEU A 138 -6.47 -11.61 -8.42
C LEU A 138 -6.87 -12.52 -9.59
N ARG A 139 -6.00 -12.63 -10.59
CA ARG A 139 -6.26 -13.48 -11.77
C ARG A 139 -6.27 -14.97 -11.42
N SER A 140 -5.31 -15.44 -10.63
CA SER A 140 -5.20 -16.85 -10.24
C SER A 140 -6.34 -17.29 -9.34
N PHE A 141 -6.83 -16.41 -8.49
CA PHE A 141 -7.99 -16.65 -7.63
C PHE A 141 -9.33 -16.33 -8.29
N LYS A 142 -9.34 -15.92 -9.58
CA LYS A 142 -10.55 -15.54 -10.33
C LYS A 142 -11.37 -14.43 -9.64
N ILE A 143 -10.72 -13.59 -8.84
CA ILE A 143 -11.37 -12.46 -8.15
C ILE A 143 -11.54 -11.32 -9.16
N LYS A 144 -12.78 -10.89 -9.33
CA LYS A 144 -13.11 -9.74 -10.17
C LYS A 144 -13.02 -8.45 -9.36
N VAL A 145 -12.38 -7.45 -9.92
CA VAL A 145 -12.39 -6.09 -9.39
C VAL A 145 -13.76 -5.49 -9.59
N TYR A 146 -14.24 -4.79 -8.56
CA TYR A 146 -15.51 -4.08 -8.61
C TYR A 146 -15.43 -2.91 -9.58
N ASP A 147 -16.46 -2.75 -10.36
CA ASP A 147 -16.63 -1.68 -11.33
C ASP A 147 -17.79 -0.81 -10.85
N GLU A 148 -17.51 0.45 -10.53
CA GLU A 148 -18.48 1.40 -9.97
C GLU A 148 -19.59 1.75 -10.98
N ASP A 149 -19.30 1.70 -12.28
CA ASP A 149 -20.27 2.07 -13.32
C ASP A 149 -21.28 0.94 -13.57
N SER A 150 -20.81 -0.31 -13.58
CA SER A 150 -21.66 -1.47 -13.80
C SER A 150 -22.23 -2.10 -12.51
N GLY A 151 -21.67 -1.76 -11.36
CA GLY A 151 -22.01 -2.36 -10.07
C GLY A 151 -21.57 -3.82 -9.94
N TYR A 152 -20.64 -4.30 -10.80
CA TYR A 152 -20.27 -5.69 -10.87
C TYR A 152 -18.82 -5.93 -10.48
N GLY A 153 -18.57 -6.99 -9.72
CA GLY A 153 -17.24 -7.37 -9.20
C GLY A 153 -17.25 -7.54 -7.70
N LEU A 154 -16.16 -7.94 -7.12
CA LEU A 154 -16.05 -8.25 -5.70
C LEU A 154 -15.10 -7.30 -4.96
N LEU A 155 -13.84 -7.19 -5.40
CA LEU A 155 -12.81 -6.43 -4.68
C LEU A 155 -12.87 -4.94 -5.07
N ARG A 156 -13.14 -4.08 -4.08
CA ARG A 156 -13.16 -2.62 -4.24
C ARG A 156 -11.82 -2.00 -3.85
N HIS A 157 -11.40 -2.23 -2.61
CA HIS A 157 -10.20 -1.61 -2.04
C HIS A 157 -9.39 -2.62 -1.23
N VAL A 158 -8.11 -2.34 -1.10
CA VAL A 158 -7.23 -2.99 -0.13
C VAL A 158 -6.64 -1.91 0.77
N LEU A 159 -6.90 -2.02 2.08
CA LEU A 159 -6.29 -1.16 3.07
C LEU A 159 -5.19 -1.95 3.78
N VAL A 160 -3.99 -1.39 3.78
CA VAL A 160 -2.85 -1.92 4.54
C VAL A 160 -2.47 -0.91 5.61
N ARG A 161 -2.28 -1.40 6.83
CA ARG A 161 -1.78 -0.58 7.94
C ARG A 161 -0.62 -1.31 8.62
N ARG A 162 0.48 -0.60 8.81
CA ARG A 162 1.67 -1.13 9.48
C ARG A 162 1.99 -0.36 10.75
N GLY A 163 2.33 -1.09 11.83
CA GLY A 163 2.89 -0.52 13.04
C GLY A 163 4.41 -0.34 12.89
N PHE A 164 4.92 0.90 12.90
CA PHE A 164 6.36 1.14 12.76
C PHE A 164 7.19 0.51 13.88
N ARG A 165 6.69 0.51 15.12
CA ARG A 165 7.42 -0.01 16.28
C ARG A 165 7.31 -1.52 16.42
N THR A 166 6.14 -2.08 16.11
CA THR A 166 5.85 -3.52 16.29
C THR A 166 6.17 -4.33 15.04
N GLY A 167 6.21 -3.69 13.86
CA GLY A 167 6.34 -4.38 12.58
C GLY A 167 5.07 -5.13 12.13
N GLU A 168 4.02 -5.14 12.96
CA GLU A 168 2.74 -5.79 12.64
C GLU A 168 2.07 -5.17 11.43
N VAL A 169 1.45 -6.01 10.62
CA VAL A 169 0.75 -5.59 9.40
C VAL A 169 -0.70 -6.06 9.47
N MET A 170 -1.62 -5.13 9.28
CA MET A 170 -3.03 -5.40 9.09
C MET A 170 -3.40 -5.18 7.62
N VAL A 171 -4.07 -6.16 7.02
CA VAL A 171 -4.60 -6.06 5.66
C VAL A 171 -6.12 -6.21 5.72
N VAL A 172 -6.84 -5.26 5.14
CA VAL A 172 -8.30 -5.29 5.05
C VAL A 172 -8.70 -5.32 3.58
N LEU A 173 -9.45 -6.33 3.19
CA LEU A 173 -10.07 -6.43 1.87
C LEU A 173 -11.48 -5.85 1.95
N VAL A 174 -11.74 -4.79 1.21
CA VAL A 174 -13.07 -4.17 1.10
C VAL A 174 -13.77 -4.76 -0.11
N LEU A 175 -14.85 -5.47 0.15
CA LEU A 175 -15.60 -6.20 -0.85
C LEU A 175 -16.95 -5.54 -1.10
N ALA A 176 -17.47 -5.70 -2.32
CA ALA A 176 -18.87 -5.42 -2.63
C ALA A 176 -19.75 -6.58 -2.11
N SER A 177 -20.89 -6.24 -1.53
CA SER A 177 -21.92 -7.19 -1.06
C SER A 177 -22.96 -7.42 -2.15
#